data_81d4c89b44661ba80d645741d0452bb1
#
_entry.id   81d4c89b44661ba80d645741d0452bb1
#
_cell.length_a   1.000
_cell.length_b   1.000
_cell.length_c   1.000
_cell.angle_alpha   90.00
_cell.angle_beta   90.00
_cell.angle_gamma   90.00
#
_symmetry.space_group_name_H-M   'P 1'
#
loop_
_entity.id
_entity.type
_entity.pdbx_description
1 polymer ?
#
loop_
_entity_poly.entity_id
_entity_poly.type
_entity_poly.pdbx_seq_one_letter_code
_entity_poly.pdbx_strand_id
1 'polypeptide(L)'
;MQSKIVISHPTGNANTRAAVNGLYKFNVLESFHTSIACFKGSCLYALTFLPGLKKIRRREFDKVLKPYTHCYPWKELIRNLPLKSCKYVNVDNVYYDLDKKVATYLHKHRDEIDAVYAYDDGAFHSFVQAHKDGIKCFFDLPIIHWRTYQSLLKNEEIKNPQWAATLGVFGDSLEKL
;
A
#
# COMPACT_ATOMS: atom_id res chain seq x y z
N MET A 1 27.38 -5.13 -8.15
CA MET A 1 26.39 -4.03 -8.09
C MET A 1 25.49 -4.28 -6.90
N GLN A 2 25.14 -3.22 -6.17
CA GLN A 2 24.20 -3.34 -5.06
C GLN A 2 22.77 -3.33 -5.60
N SER A 3 21.91 -4.26 -5.14
CA SER A 3 20.53 -4.34 -5.62
C SER A 3 19.73 -3.11 -5.27
N LYS A 4 18.85 -2.68 -6.18
CA LYS A 4 17.96 -1.53 -6.03
C LYS A 4 16.49 -1.98 -6.01
N ILE A 5 15.83 -1.74 -4.89
CA ILE A 5 14.47 -2.22 -4.63
C ILE A 5 13.50 -1.04 -4.47
N VAL A 6 12.44 -1.07 -5.25
CA VAL A 6 11.28 -0.18 -5.11
C VAL A 6 10.28 -0.84 -4.16
N ILE A 7 9.76 -0.09 -3.18
CA ILE A 7 8.68 -0.57 -2.30
C ILE A 7 7.44 0.29 -2.48
N SER A 8 6.28 -0.37 -2.62
CA SER A 8 4.97 0.26 -2.77
C SER A 8 4.02 -0.21 -1.68
N HIS A 9 3.45 0.75 -0.94
CA HIS A 9 2.42 0.46 0.04
C HIS A 9 1.51 1.68 0.26
N PRO A 10 0.18 1.54 0.10
CA PRO A 10 -0.72 2.70 0.08
C PRO A 10 -0.84 3.41 1.44
N THR A 11 -0.71 2.71 2.55
CA THR A 11 -0.97 3.28 3.88
C THR A 11 0.23 3.35 4.82
N GLY A 12 1.26 2.52 4.62
CA GLY A 12 2.44 2.50 5.47
C GLY A 12 2.16 2.06 6.91
N ASN A 13 1.80 0.80 7.11
CA ASN A 13 1.64 0.19 8.43
C ASN A 13 2.99 -0.06 9.14
N ALA A 14 2.98 -0.67 10.32
CA ALA A 14 4.20 -0.94 11.09
C ALA A 14 5.17 -1.88 10.34
N ASN A 15 4.64 -2.90 9.64
CA ASN A 15 5.43 -3.86 8.87
C ASN A 15 6.11 -3.16 7.68
N THR A 16 5.37 -2.32 6.96
CA THR A 16 5.91 -1.51 5.86
C THR A 16 7.02 -0.58 6.35
N ARG A 17 6.83 0.09 7.50
CA ARG A 17 7.88 0.93 8.09
C ARG A 17 9.14 0.14 8.40
N ALA A 18 8.98 -1.06 8.95
CA ALA A 18 10.11 -1.95 9.22
C ALA A 18 10.82 -2.38 7.93
N ALA A 19 10.07 -2.75 6.90
CA ALA A 19 10.60 -3.14 5.59
C ALA A 19 11.36 -1.98 4.93
N VAL A 20 10.76 -0.78 4.83
CA VAL A 20 11.40 0.41 4.25
C VAL A 20 12.68 0.78 5.00
N ASN A 21 12.63 0.80 6.35
CA ASN A 21 13.81 1.06 7.17
C ASN A 21 14.90 -0.01 7.00
N GLY A 22 14.51 -1.28 6.88
CA GLY A 22 15.42 -2.38 6.61
C GLY A 22 16.14 -2.20 5.27
N LEU A 23 15.38 -2.00 4.19
CA LEU A 23 15.95 -1.77 2.86
C LEU A 23 16.88 -0.55 2.83
N TYR A 24 16.50 0.55 3.51
CA TYR A 24 17.34 1.74 3.64
C TYR A 24 18.65 1.44 4.37
N LYS A 25 18.61 0.75 5.53
CA LYS A 25 19.80 0.41 6.31
C LYS A 25 20.79 -0.46 5.55
N PHE A 26 20.29 -1.35 4.70
CA PHE A 26 21.12 -2.19 3.84
C PHE A 26 21.53 -1.49 2.53
N ASN A 27 21.19 -0.21 2.34
CA ASN A 27 21.47 0.59 1.14
C ASN A 27 20.90 -0.01 -0.16
N VAL A 28 19.80 -0.78 -0.08
CA VAL A 28 19.12 -1.38 -1.24
C VAL A 28 17.79 -0.71 -1.58
N LEU A 29 17.37 0.29 -0.79
CA LEU A 29 16.17 1.06 -1.07
C LEU A 29 16.43 2.03 -2.22
N GLU A 30 15.77 1.83 -3.36
CA GLU A 30 15.74 2.80 -4.46
C GLU A 30 14.71 3.88 -4.20
N SER A 31 13.44 3.48 -3.97
CA SER A 31 12.37 4.41 -3.67
C SER A 31 11.24 3.75 -2.90
N PHE A 32 10.50 4.57 -2.13
CA PHE A 32 9.28 4.20 -1.43
C PHE A 32 8.10 5.00 -1.98
N HIS A 33 7.07 4.30 -2.47
CA HIS A 33 5.86 4.87 -3.05
C HIS A 33 4.67 4.65 -2.12
N THR A 34 3.98 5.74 -1.77
CA THR A 34 2.82 5.68 -0.86
C THR A 34 1.81 6.78 -1.17
N SER A 35 0.58 6.64 -0.66
CA SER A 35 -0.43 7.70 -0.82
C SER A 35 -0.02 8.96 -0.06
N ILE A 36 0.29 8.83 1.23
CA ILE A 36 0.69 9.96 2.08
C ILE A 36 1.81 9.48 3.02
N ALA A 37 2.90 10.22 3.08
CA ALA A 37 3.91 10.10 4.12
C ALA A 37 4.06 11.42 4.88
N CYS A 38 4.20 11.32 6.19
CA CYS A 38 4.39 12.43 7.09
C CYS A 38 5.80 12.35 7.71
N PHE A 39 6.54 13.47 7.70
CA PHE A 39 7.89 13.54 8.24
C PHE A 39 7.97 14.64 9.28
N LYS A 40 8.60 14.40 10.42
CA LYS A 40 8.83 15.42 11.45
C LYS A 40 9.53 16.64 10.86
N GLY A 41 8.96 17.82 11.13
CA GLY A 41 9.49 19.10 10.60
C GLY A 41 9.04 19.45 9.19
N SER A 42 8.14 18.66 8.55
CA SER A 42 7.50 19.05 7.30
C SER A 42 6.24 19.90 7.53
N CYS A 43 5.83 20.68 6.52
CA CYS A 43 4.56 21.43 6.58
C CYS A 43 3.37 20.52 6.84
N LEU A 44 3.34 19.34 6.24
CA LEU A 44 2.28 18.34 6.47
C LEU A 44 2.27 17.87 7.93
N TYR A 45 3.43 17.71 8.56
CA TYR A 45 3.52 17.36 9.98
C TYR A 45 2.95 18.47 10.87
N ALA A 46 3.25 19.74 10.57
CA ALA A 46 2.67 20.88 11.29
C ALA A 46 1.14 20.93 11.19
N LEU A 47 0.57 20.61 10.01
CA LEU A 47 -0.88 20.54 9.82
C LEU A 47 -1.55 19.42 10.63
N THR A 48 -0.83 18.40 11.07
CA THR A 48 -1.41 17.29 11.88
C THR A 48 -1.82 17.72 13.29
N PHE A 49 -1.44 18.92 13.74
CA PHE A 49 -1.90 19.47 15.02
C PHE A 49 -3.31 20.05 14.93
N LEU A 50 -3.82 20.29 13.72
CA LEU A 50 -5.19 20.78 13.51
C LEU A 50 -6.22 19.67 13.81
N PRO A 51 -7.41 20.04 14.33
CA PRO A 51 -8.54 19.11 14.49
C PRO A 51 -8.87 18.40 13.17
N GLY A 52 -9.09 17.08 13.21
CA GLY A 52 -9.42 16.28 12.04
C GLY A 52 -8.22 15.73 11.26
N LEU A 53 -7.03 16.35 11.33
CA LEU A 53 -5.83 15.89 10.61
C LEU A 53 -4.90 15.01 11.45
N LYS A 54 -5.21 14.76 12.72
CA LYS A 54 -4.44 13.88 13.62
C LYS A 54 -4.21 12.48 13.06
N LYS A 55 -5.13 11.98 12.24
CA LYS A 55 -5.01 10.65 11.59
C LYS A 55 -3.79 10.55 10.66
N ILE A 56 -3.32 11.64 10.08
CA ILE A 56 -2.14 11.68 9.21
C ILE A 56 -0.87 11.31 9.98
N ARG A 57 -0.81 11.57 11.30
CA ARG A 57 0.33 11.15 12.15
C ARG A 57 0.58 9.65 12.16
N ARG A 58 -0.44 8.85 11.90
CA ARG A 58 -0.27 7.39 11.76
C ARG A 58 0.59 7.02 10.55
N ARG A 59 0.80 7.96 9.62
CA ARG A 59 1.63 7.82 8.42
C ARG A 59 2.99 8.52 8.58
N GLU A 60 3.47 8.62 9.82
CA GLU A 60 4.79 9.18 10.12
C GLU A 60 5.88 8.16 9.78
N PHE A 61 6.89 8.65 9.05
CA PHE A 61 8.10 7.93 8.68
C PHE A 61 9.34 8.67 9.19
N ASP A 62 10.46 7.96 9.28
CA ASP A 62 11.73 8.56 9.63
C ASP A 62 12.14 9.61 8.59
N LYS A 63 12.66 10.74 9.07
CA LYS A 63 13.07 11.87 8.23
C LYS A 63 14.12 11.49 7.19
N VAL A 64 14.97 10.52 7.48
CA VAL A 64 16.02 10.03 6.56
C VAL A 64 15.44 9.40 5.30
N LEU A 65 14.20 8.91 5.36
CA LEU A 65 13.50 8.29 4.21
C LEU A 65 12.89 9.33 3.26
N LYS A 66 12.83 10.60 3.66
CA LYS A 66 12.17 11.65 2.87
C LYS A 66 12.70 11.75 1.43
N PRO A 67 14.02 11.71 1.17
CA PRO A 67 14.55 11.78 -0.20
C PRO A 67 14.15 10.59 -1.09
N TYR A 68 13.85 9.44 -0.49
CA TYR A 68 13.47 8.21 -1.17
C TYR A 68 11.95 8.06 -1.34
N THR A 69 11.14 8.98 -0.77
CA THR A 69 9.70 8.79 -0.69
C THR A 69 8.94 9.60 -1.73
N HIS A 70 8.15 8.91 -2.55
CA HIS A 70 7.21 9.48 -3.51
C HIS A 70 5.78 9.37 -2.98
N CYS A 71 5.11 10.53 -2.82
CA CYS A 71 3.74 10.61 -2.32
C CYS A 71 2.75 10.93 -3.43
N TYR A 72 1.59 10.25 -3.41
CA TYR A 72 0.48 10.46 -4.34
C TYR A 72 -0.82 10.78 -3.58
N PRO A 73 -0.93 11.97 -2.96
CA PRO A 73 -1.92 12.24 -1.94
C PRO A 73 -3.32 12.55 -2.47
N TRP A 74 -3.46 12.96 -3.73
CA TRP A 74 -4.67 13.62 -4.23
C TRP A 74 -5.94 12.80 -4.05
N LYS A 75 -5.96 11.53 -4.45
CA LYS A 75 -7.14 10.67 -4.29
C LYS A 75 -7.45 10.39 -2.82
N GLU A 76 -6.43 10.16 -2.00
CA GLU A 76 -6.60 9.97 -0.57
C GLU A 76 -7.14 11.24 0.14
N LEU A 77 -6.69 12.42 -0.28
CA LEU A 77 -7.21 13.69 0.23
C LEU A 77 -8.66 13.89 -0.19
N ILE A 78 -8.99 13.69 -1.47
CA ILE A 78 -10.36 13.80 -1.99
C ILE A 78 -11.29 12.84 -1.24
N ARG A 79 -10.88 11.58 -1.05
CA ARG A 79 -11.66 10.56 -0.33
C ARG A 79 -12.02 10.99 1.10
N ASN A 80 -11.15 11.75 1.76
CA ASN A 80 -11.33 12.20 3.13
C ASN A 80 -12.07 13.54 3.25
N LEU A 81 -12.42 14.20 2.14
CA LEU A 81 -13.22 15.42 2.17
C LEU A 81 -14.71 15.11 2.48
N PRO A 82 -15.40 15.91 3.32
CA PRO A 82 -16.79 15.68 3.68
C PRO A 82 -17.80 16.07 2.58
N LEU A 83 -17.39 16.08 1.32
CA LEU A 83 -18.22 16.47 0.18
C LEU A 83 -18.98 15.26 -0.38
N LYS A 84 -20.28 15.41 -0.65
CA LYS A 84 -21.13 14.34 -1.21
C LYS A 84 -20.62 13.80 -2.55
N SER A 85 -19.99 14.63 -3.37
CA SER A 85 -19.39 14.26 -4.65
C SER A 85 -18.13 13.38 -4.52
N CYS A 86 -17.50 13.33 -3.34
CA CYS A 86 -16.29 12.54 -3.09
C CYS A 86 -16.58 11.08 -2.73
N LYS A 87 -17.84 10.68 -2.59
CA LYS A 87 -18.24 9.29 -2.31
C LYS A 87 -17.84 8.28 -3.40
N TYR A 88 -17.51 8.76 -4.60
CA TYR A 88 -17.06 7.93 -5.72
C TYR A 88 -15.58 7.53 -5.63
N VAL A 89 -14.79 8.15 -4.75
CA VAL A 89 -13.39 7.77 -4.53
C VAL A 89 -13.33 6.83 -3.32
N ASN A 90 -13.37 5.54 -3.58
CA ASN A 90 -13.20 4.50 -2.56
C ASN A 90 -11.71 4.19 -2.30
N VAL A 91 -11.43 3.28 -1.36
CA VAL A 91 -10.08 2.85 -1.01
C VAL A 91 -9.38 2.19 -2.20
N ASP A 92 -10.11 1.37 -2.95
CA ASP A 92 -9.57 0.64 -4.11
C ASP A 92 -9.07 1.62 -5.18
N ASN A 93 -9.82 2.71 -5.42
CA ASN A 93 -9.40 3.77 -6.36
C ASN A 93 -8.07 4.43 -5.98
N VAL A 94 -7.79 4.56 -4.68
CA VAL A 94 -6.50 5.09 -4.19
C VAL A 94 -5.38 4.09 -4.45
N TYR A 95 -5.64 2.82 -4.18
CA TYR A 95 -4.66 1.74 -4.34
C TYR A 95 -4.32 1.50 -5.82
N TYR A 96 -5.33 1.43 -6.69
CA TYR A 96 -5.14 1.33 -8.13
C TYR A 96 -4.39 2.53 -8.74
N ASP A 97 -4.66 3.74 -8.25
CA ASP A 97 -3.94 4.93 -8.73
C ASP A 97 -2.46 4.89 -8.34
N LEU A 98 -2.16 4.50 -7.10
CA LEU A 98 -0.79 4.30 -6.63
C LEU A 98 -0.09 3.25 -7.49
N ASP A 99 -0.70 2.09 -7.67
CA ASP A 99 -0.14 0.95 -8.41
C ASP A 99 0.18 1.32 -9.86
N LYS A 100 -0.73 2.04 -10.56
CA LYS A 100 -0.47 2.56 -11.93
C LYS A 100 0.71 3.53 -11.98
N LYS A 101 0.85 4.38 -10.97
CA LYS A 101 1.98 5.33 -10.89
C LYS A 101 3.29 4.61 -10.62
N VAL A 102 3.26 3.57 -9.78
CA VAL A 102 4.42 2.70 -9.56
C VAL A 102 4.79 1.96 -10.84
N ALA A 103 3.83 1.40 -11.56
CA ALA A 103 4.07 0.75 -12.86
C ALA A 103 4.78 1.70 -13.86
N THR A 104 4.31 2.95 -13.93
CA THR A 104 4.94 3.98 -14.77
C THR A 104 6.36 4.31 -14.32
N TYR A 105 6.59 4.39 -13.01
CA TYR A 105 7.91 4.64 -12.44
C TYR A 105 8.88 3.50 -12.76
N LEU A 106 8.46 2.25 -12.56
CA LEU A 106 9.26 1.06 -12.86
C LEU A 106 9.69 1.06 -14.33
N HIS A 107 8.75 1.27 -15.25
CA HIS A 107 9.07 1.31 -16.69
C HIS A 107 10.09 2.39 -17.04
N LYS A 108 9.94 3.58 -16.46
CA LYS A 108 10.85 4.70 -16.71
C LYS A 108 12.28 4.44 -16.21
N HIS A 109 12.42 3.71 -15.11
CA HIS A 109 13.69 3.44 -14.43
C HIS A 109 14.11 1.96 -14.50
N ARG A 110 13.58 1.19 -15.46
CA ARG A 110 13.76 -0.27 -15.56
C ARG A 110 15.22 -0.73 -15.57
N ASP A 111 16.11 0.08 -16.14
CA ASP A 111 17.54 -0.26 -16.26
C ASP A 111 18.30 -0.06 -14.93
N GLU A 112 17.66 0.53 -13.93
CA GLU A 112 18.23 0.85 -12.62
C GLU A 112 17.63 0.03 -11.48
N ILE A 113 16.48 -0.64 -11.71
CA ILE A 113 15.69 -1.32 -10.67
C ILE A 113 15.80 -2.83 -10.83
N ASP A 114 16.22 -3.51 -9.76
CA ASP A 114 16.31 -4.97 -9.72
C ASP A 114 15.04 -5.65 -9.26
N ALA A 115 14.27 -4.98 -8.37
CA ALA A 115 13.07 -5.57 -7.80
C ALA A 115 12.04 -4.53 -7.34
N VAL A 116 10.77 -4.98 -7.31
CA VAL A 116 9.66 -4.27 -6.68
C VAL A 116 9.04 -5.12 -5.58
N TYR A 117 8.80 -4.51 -4.42
CA TYR A 117 8.05 -5.07 -3.30
C TYR A 117 6.71 -4.33 -3.20
N ALA A 118 5.60 -5.03 -3.36
CA ALA A 118 4.28 -4.41 -3.34
C ALA A 118 3.29 -5.17 -2.47
N TYR A 119 2.39 -4.40 -1.85
CA TYR A 119 1.31 -4.88 -1.00
C TYR A 119 0.15 -5.44 -1.85
N ASP A 120 -0.53 -6.44 -1.33
CA ASP A 120 -1.59 -7.25 -1.95
C ASP A 120 -2.58 -6.44 -2.80
N ASP A 121 -3.26 -5.45 -2.20
CA ASP A 121 -4.29 -4.65 -2.90
C ASP A 121 -3.73 -3.65 -3.94
N GLY A 122 -2.43 -3.55 -4.13
CA GLY A 122 -1.80 -2.53 -4.98
C GLY A 122 -0.57 -3.05 -5.73
N ALA A 123 -0.63 -4.27 -6.26
CA ALA A 123 0.48 -4.94 -6.94
C ALA A 123 0.21 -5.31 -8.41
N PHE A 124 -1.03 -5.24 -8.88
CA PHE A 124 -1.39 -5.77 -10.20
C PHE A 124 -0.67 -5.07 -11.35
N HIS A 125 -0.84 -3.75 -11.48
CA HIS A 125 -0.25 -2.99 -12.59
C HIS A 125 1.27 -2.92 -12.50
N SER A 126 1.81 -2.74 -11.30
CA SER A 126 3.25 -2.71 -11.06
C SER A 126 3.91 -4.05 -11.37
N PHE A 127 3.29 -5.18 -11.01
CA PHE A 127 3.83 -6.51 -11.30
C PHE A 127 3.73 -6.88 -12.78
N VAL A 128 2.61 -6.52 -13.44
CA VAL A 128 2.49 -6.70 -14.90
C VAL A 128 3.59 -5.93 -15.63
N GLN A 129 3.86 -4.70 -15.20
CA GLN A 129 4.93 -3.90 -15.80
C GLN A 129 6.31 -4.43 -15.44
N ALA A 130 6.55 -4.77 -14.17
CA ALA A 130 7.81 -5.33 -13.70
C ALA A 130 8.18 -6.61 -14.48
N HIS A 131 7.20 -7.50 -14.70
CA HIS A 131 7.40 -8.72 -15.47
C HIS A 131 7.83 -8.41 -16.93
N LYS A 132 7.21 -7.43 -17.58
CA LYS A 132 7.59 -6.99 -18.93
C LYS A 132 9.03 -6.45 -19.00
N ASP A 133 9.46 -5.77 -17.95
CA ASP A 133 10.75 -5.11 -17.87
C ASP A 133 11.84 -5.99 -17.21
N GLY A 134 11.53 -7.26 -16.88
CA GLY A 134 12.48 -8.20 -16.26
C GLY A 134 12.83 -7.89 -14.79
N ILE A 135 12.01 -7.08 -14.11
CA ILE A 135 12.17 -6.68 -12.70
C ILE A 135 11.57 -7.78 -11.81
N LYS A 136 12.27 -8.19 -10.76
CA LYS A 136 11.79 -9.19 -9.79
C LYS A 136 10.64 -8.64 -8.95
N CYS A 137 9.63 -9.48 -8.65
CA CYS A 137 8.46 -9.11 -7.87
C CYS A 137 8.48 -9.80 -6.50
N PHE A 138 8.30 -9.03 -5.43
CA PHE A 138 8.08 -9.51 -4.07
C PHE A 138 6.68 -9.10 -3.61
N PHE A 139 5.83 -10.10 -3.37
CA PHE A 139 4.44 -9.89 -2.99
C PHE A 139 4.26 -9.92 -1.47
N ASP A 140 3.77 -8.81 -0.91
CA ASP A 140 3.44 -8.73 0.51
C ASP A 140 1.98 -9.14 0.74
N LEU A 141 1.78 -10.36 1.18
CA LEU A 141 0.48 -10.92 1.55
C LEU A 141 0.39 -11.02 3.08
N PRO A 142 -0.03 -9.96 3.78
CA PRO A 142 -0.05 -9.93 5.25
C PRO A 142 -1.20 -10.73 5.88
N ILE A 143 -2.15 -11.16 5.06
CA ILE A 143 -3.32 -11.95 5.46
C ILE A 143 -3.37 -13.25 4.65
N ILE A 144 -4.12 -14.20 5.17
CA ILE A 144 -4.34 -15.45 4.45
C ILE A 144 -5.01 -15.17 3.09
N HIS A 145 -4.58 -15.89 2.04
CA HIS A 145 -5.16 -15.78 0.70
C HIS A 145 -6.69 -15.99 0.76
N TRP A 146 -7.45 -15.14 0.08
CA TRP A 146 -8.90 -15.06 0.18
C TRP A 146 -9.63 -16.41 -0.03
N ARG A 147 -9.19 -17.26 -0.95
CA ARG A 147 -9.78 -18.60 -1.19
C ARG A 147 -9.65 -19.49 0.05
N THR A 148 -8.47 -19.50 0.67
CA THR A 148 -8.22 -20.27 1.89
C THR A 148 -9.03 -19.70 3.04
N TYR A 149 -9.11 -18.36 3.16
CA TYR A 149 -9.93 -17.68 4.16
C TYR A 149 -11.41 -18.05 4.04
N GLN A 150 -11.98 -17.99 2.82
CA GLN A 150 -13.37 -18.39 2.58
C GLN A 150 -13.62 -19.87 2.92
N SER A 151 -12.69 -20.76 2.55
CA SER A 151 -12.79 -22.18 2.88
C SER A 151 -12.80 -22.41 4.39
N LEU A 152 -11.92 -21.71 5.13
CA LEU A 152 -11.87 -21.79 6.58
C LEU A 152 -13.16 -21.26 7.21
N LEU A 153 -13.68 -20.12 6.76
CA LEU A 153 -14.93 -19.56 7.30
C LEU A 153 -16.13 -20.48 7.06
N LYS A 154 -16.25 -21.06 5.86
CA LYS A 154 -17.31 -22.05 5.57
C LYS A 154 -17.22 -23.27 6.49
N ASN A 155 -16.01 -23.77 6.72
CA ASN A 155 -15.80 -24.89 7.63
C ASN A 155 -16.17 -24.52 9.09
N GLU A 156 -15.83 -23.31 9.52
CA GLU A 156 -16.22 -22.83 10.85
C GLU A 156 -17.74 -22.61 10.98
N GLU A 157 -18.40 -22.10 9.97
CA GLU A 157 -19.86 -21.95 9.94
C GLU A 157 -20.57 -23.29 10.09
N ILE A 158 -20.08 -24.32 9.40
CA ILE A 158 -20.64 -25.69 9.50
C ILE A 158 -20.42 -26.28 10.89
N LYS A 159 -19.22 -26.10 11.46
CA LYS A 159 -18.89 -26.66 12.78
C LYS A 159 -19.54 -25.90 13.93
N ASN A 160 -19.72 -24.61 13.77
CA ASN A 160 -20.15 -23.69 14.81
C ASN A 160 -21.27 -22.75 14.31
N PRO A 161 -22.45 -23.27 13.92
CA PRO A 161 -23.52 -22.47 13.31
C PRO A 161 -24.01 -21.31 14.17
N GLN A 162 -23.91 -21.43 15.51
CA GLN A 162 -24.25 -20.36 16.45
C GLN A 162 -23.36 -19.14 16.34
N TRP A 163 -22.19 -19.25 15.70
CA TRP A 163 -21.21 -18.17 15.51
C TRP A 163 -21.26 -17.60 14.09
N ALA A 164 -22.08 -18.16 13.19
CA ALA A 164 -22.15 -17.76 11.79
C ALA A 164 -22.33 -16.24 11.62
N ALA A 165 -23.16 -15.62 12.46
CA ALA A 165 -23.38 -14.16 12.42
C ALA A 165 -22.14 -13.32 12.78
N THR A 166 -21.16 -13.90 13.46
CA THR A 166 -19.91 -13.22 13.86
C THR A 166 -18.78 -13.42 12.84
N LEU A 167 -18.89 -14.43 11.97
CA LEU A 167 -17.88 -14.74 10.96
C LEU A 167 -17.85 -13.72 9.80
N GLY A 168 -18.60 -12.63 9.93
CA GLY A 168 -18.85 -11.54 9.03
C GLY A 168 -17.95 -11.44 7.80
N VAL A 169 -18.61 -11.31 6.66
CA VAL A 169 -18.07 -10.94 5.33
C VAL A 169 -17.77 -12.12 4.40
N PHE A 170 -18.80 -12.81 3.98
CA PHE A 170 -18.79 -13.56 2.73
C PHE A 170 -18.95 -12.68 1.48
N GLY A 171 -18.81 -11.36 1.62
CA GLY A 171 -19.19 -10.37 0.60
C GLY A 171 -18.08 -9.67 -0.15
N ASP A 172 -16.82 -10.00 0.07
CA ASP A 172 -15.79 -9.51 -0.82
C ASP A 172 -15.86 -10.32 -2.12
N SER A 173 -16.43 -9.66 -3.10
CA SER A 173 -16.75 -10.23 -4.40
C SER A 173 -15.52 -10.76 -5.13
N LEU A 174 -15.72 -11.83 -5.88
CA LEU A 174 -14.84 -12.33 -6.93
C LEU A 174 -14.42 -11.25 -7.95
N GLU A 175 -15.04 -10.07 -7.92
CA GLU A 175 -14.77 -8.92 -8.80
C GLU A 175 -13.52 -8.13 -8.40
N LYS A 176 -12.88 -8.42 -7.27
CA LYS A 176 -11.62 -7.78 -6.87
C LYS A 176 -10.38 -8.49 -7.41
N LEU A 177 -10.56 -9.54 -8.16
CA LEU A 177 -9.54 -10.29 -8.88
C LEU A 177 -9.64 -10.01 -10.36
#